data_a8561be66401c56308c26c964a55c934
#
_entry.id   a8561be66401c56308c26c964a55c934
#
_cell.length_a   1.000
_cell.length_b   1.000
_cell.length_c   1.000
_cell.angle_alpha   90.00
_cell.angle_beta   90.00
_cell.angle_gamma   90.00
#
_symmetry.space_group_name_H-M   'P 1'
#
loop_
_entity.id
_entity.type
_entity.pdbx_description
1 polymer ?
#
loop_
_entity_poly.entity_id
_entity_poly.type
_entity_poly.pdbx_seq_one_letter_code
_entity_poly.pdbx_strand_id
1 'polypeptide(L)'
;MPHSAPALALVEKPEPLDPVADAASFEVVVLKFGSSILRSQADAPAAASEIYGHVRAGRKVVAVVSAFGGHTDRLLADARRLGLDHENDLLPGYVALGEEKAAALTAIACDRIGLDAVALSVRELGVVAEGPLEHAHPCGLRGEALRHALAGQQVVVVPGFGAVRPDGRVALLGRGGSDLTAVFIAAELGLDRVRLVKDVDGLYDRDPAAASGKPLRYRRASWDDARRHGGALVQHDAIDLAQSRGVEIEVAALGRADGTVVGDHSAPPGPSVPGAPGRVAIAGCGVVGGGLLARLLPDARYEVVGVLVRDPAKARDVEAPPELFTADPQTLLDLDPDLLVEALSEGEAGHALIRAALERGIDVASANKQAISRDPGGLAALAEAHGARLAYSAAVGGGAPMIETLRAARAAGPVAGFEAVLNGTVNFMLERLGAGADFADALADARAAGFAEEDPSSDLEGRDAAAKVRLLAFEAFGETPADDAVPCDALSAAFRPSGPVRQIGACRRRNGVLDASVSLDAGLSDPLFLGLRGERNALRVYGEDGRVWSCKGRGAGRWPTTESVLADVADIVRARHAPYV
;
A
#
# COMPACT_ATOMS: atom_id res chain seq x y z
N MET A 1 12.72 40.59 50.28
CA MET A 1 13.34 39.29 49.94
C MET A 1 12.89 38.90 48.55
N PRO A 2 13.76 38.78 47.54
CA PRO A 2 13.35 38.38 46.22
C PRO A 2 13.20 36.84 46.17
N HIS A 3 12.07 36.38 45.73
CA HIS A 3 11.84 34.96 45.42
C HIS A 3 12.71 34.55 44.23
N SER A 4 13.69 33.68 44.48
CA SER A 4 14.45 33.01 43.43
C SER A 4 13.54 32.06 42.67
N ALA A 5 13.37 32.28 41.36
CA ALA A 5 12.76 31.33 40.45
C ALA A 5 13.61 30.03 40.42
N PRO A 6 12.98 28.85 40.40
CA PRO A 6 13.72 27.61 40.27
C PRO A 6 14.46 27.58 38.93
N ALA A 7 15.74 27.22 38.96
CA ALA A 7 16.54 26.99 37.77
C ALA A 7 15.86 25.91 36.90
N LEU A 8 15.56 26.28 35.66
CA LEU A 8 15.13 25.33 34.61
C LEU A 8 16.24 24.28 34.47
N ALA A 9 15.95 23.06 34.85
CA ALA A 9 16.81 21.92 34.52
C ALA A 9 17.01 21.89 33.01
N LEU A 10 18.26 21.96 32.57
CA LEU A 10 18.64 21.73 31.18
C LEU A 10 18.11 20.34 30.79
N VAL A 11 17.16 20.31 29.87
CA VAL A 11 16.69 19.06 29.28
C VAL A 11 17.90 18.46 28.55
N GLU A 12 18.40 17.33 29.06
CA GLU A 12 19.46 16.57 28.40
C GLU A 12 19.05 16.29 26.96
N LYS A 13 19.99 16.48 26.02
CA LYS A 13 19.77 16.07 24.64
C LYS A 13 19.40 14.60 24.66
N PRO A 14 18.29 14.20 24.00
CA PRO A 14 17.97 12.79 23.91
C PRO A 14 19.15 12.06 23.25
N GLU A 15 19.56 10.94 23.84
CA GLU A 15 20.56 10.06 23.24
C GLU A 15 20.10 9.64 21.85
N PRO A 16 21.02 9.40 20.88
CA PRO A 16 20.67 8.84 19.59
C PRO A 16 19.82 7.59 19.80
N LEU A 17 18.76 7.45 19.03
CA LEU A 17 17.90 6.28 19.11
C LEU A 17 18.74 5.03 18.84
N ASP A 18 18.76 4.08 19.76
CA ASP A 18 19.27 2.76 19.46
C ASP A 18 18.54 2.21 18.23
N PRO A 19 19.24 1.63 17.23
CA PRO A 19 18.59 1.02 16.09
C PRO A 19 17.52 0.07 16.59
N VAL A 20 16.31 0.18 16.07
CA VAL A 20 15.13 -0.59 16.50
C VAL A 20 15.54 -2.06 16.51
N ALA A 21 15.73 -2.66 17.68
CA ALA A 21 16.23 -4.04 17.84
C ALA A 21 15.32 -5.07 17.13
N ASP A 22 14.04 -4.72 16.88
CA ASP A 22 13.08 -5.47 16.07
C ASP A 22 12.99 -4.98 14.60
N ALA A 23 13.64 -3.88 14.22
CA ALA A 23 13.71 -3.44 12.81
C ALA A 23 14.57 -4.37 11.94
N ALA A 24 15.28 -5.31 12.55
CA ALA A 24 16.04 -6.33 11.82
C ALA A 24 15.17 -7.32 11.00
N SER A 25 13.83 -7.27 11.13
CA SER A 25 12.93 -8.18 10.43
C SER A 25 12.15 -7.56 9.26
N PHE A 26 12.15 -6.23 9.08
CA PHE A 26 11.43 -5.57 7.98
C PHE A 26 12.13 -4.28 7.52
N GLU A 27 12.09 -4.04 6.22
CA GLU A 27 12.58 -2.80 5.62
C GLU A 27 11.58 -1.67 5.91
N VAL A 28 12.07 -0.54 6.44
CA VAL A 28 11.27 0.69 6.61
C VAL A 28 11.60 1.66 5.49
N VAL A 29 10.58 2.32 4.94
CA VAL A 29 10.75 3.41 3.97
C VAL A 29 10.03 4.66 4.47
N VAL A 30 10.64 5.82 4.23
CA VAL A 30 10.01 7.12 4.46
C VAL A 30 9.57 7.70 3.14
N LEU A 31 8.27 7.94 3.00
CA LEU A 31 7.64 8.59 1.85
C LEU A 31 7.13 9.96 2.24
N LYS A 32 7.34 10.96 1.41
CA LYS A 32 6.77 12.29 1.66
C LYS A 32 5.80 12.70 0.55
N PHE A 33 4.62 13.13 0.94
CA PHE A 33 3.58 13.63 0.04
C PHE A 33 3.34 15.13 0.32
N GLY A 34 3.71 15.97 -0.64
CA GLY A 34 3.52 17.42 -0.57
C GLY A 34 2.14 17.86 -1.03
N SER A 35 1.85 19.17 -0.89
CA SER A 35 0.60 19.79 -1.38
C SER A 35 0.45 19.76 -2.91
N SER A 36 1.52 19.51 -3.67
CA SER A 36 1.42 19.28 -5.12
C SER A 36 0.79 17.92 -5.46
N ILE A 37 0.89 16.95 -4.54
CA ILE A 37 0.23 15.63 -4.60
C ILE A 37 -1.10 15.67 -3.87
N LEU A 38 -1.12 16.17 -2.63
CA LEU A 38 -2.31 16.29 -1.79
C LEU A 38 -2.97 17.68 -2.03
N ARG A 39 -3.45 17.91 -3.24
CA ARG A 39 -4.10 19.18 -3.62
C ARG A 39 -5.45 19.35 -2.92
N SER A 40 -6.14 18.22 -2.70
CA SER A 40 -7.42 18.14 -2.01
C SER A 40 -7.56 16.81 -1.25
N GLN A 41 -8.63 16.66 -0.48
CA GLN A 41 -8.93 15.39 0.21
C GLN A 41 -9.19 14.24 -0.78
N ALA A 42 -9.63 14.54 -2.01
CA ALA A 42 -9.86 13.55 -3.06
C ALA A 42 -8.56 12.88 -3.56
N ASP A 43 -7.41 13.46 -3.27
CA ASP A 43 -6.09 12.92 -3.68
C ASP A 43 -5.52 11.91 -2.66
N ALA A 44 -6.07 11.83 -1.44
CA ALA A 44 -5.60 10.88 -0.41
C ALA A 44 -5.63 9.41 -0.87
N PRO A 45 -6.61 8.93 -1.65
CA PRO A 45 -6.57 7.57 -2.21
C PRO A 45 -5.37 7.30 -3.13
N ALA A 46 -4.89 8.29 -3.87
CA ALA A 46 -3.72 8.12 -4.74
C ALA A 46 -2.42 7.99 -3.92
N ALA A 47 -2.29 8.76 -2.83
CA ALA A 47 -1.21 8.59 -1.88
C ALA A 47 -1.27 7.21 -1.19
N ALA A 48 -2.47 6.74 -0.82
CA ALA A 48 -2.66 5.41 -0.24
C ALA A 48 -2.24 4.29 -1.22
N SER A 49 -2.48 4.46 -2.52
CA SER A 49 -2.04 3.49 -3.55
C SER A 49 -0.51 3.43 -3.67
N GLU A 50 0.19 4.56 -3.61
CA GLU A 50 1.66 4.58 -3.57
C GLU A 50 2.18 3.85 -2.33
N ILE A 51 1.58 4.12 -1.16
CA ILE A 51 1.89 3.46 0.11
C ILE A 51 1.65 1.95 -0.01
N TYR A 52 0.52 1.54 -0.61
CA TYR A 52 0.17 0.13 -0.81
C TYR A 52 1.24 -0.60 -1.63
N GLY A 53 1.78 0.01 -2.68
CA GLY A 53 2.85 -0.57 -3.49
C GLY A 53 4.10 -0.91 -2.66
N HIS A 54 4.47 -0.07 -1.69
CA HIS A 54 5.58 -0.34 -0.78
C HIS A 54 5.26 -1.44 0.24
N VAL A 55 4.06 -1.42 0.83
CA VAL A 55 3.63 -2.48 1.77
C VAL A 55 3.53 -3.83 1.07
N ARG A 56 3.01 -3.86 -0.16
CA ARG A 56 2.96 -5.05 -1.02
C ARG A 56 4.36 -5.63 -1.29
N ALA A 57 5.38 -4.79 -1.37
CA ALA A 57 6.79 -5.19 -1.48
C ALA A 57 7.41 -5.64 -0.14
N GLY A 58 6.61 -5.80 0.92
CA GLY A 58 7.07 -6.26 2.24
C GLY A 58 7.68 -5.18 3.14
N ARG A 59 7.51 -3.89 2.80
CA ARG A 59 8.06 -2.77 3.56
C ARG A 59 7.06 -2.19 4.53
N LYS A 60 7.53 -1.63 5.63
CA LYS A 60 6.75 -0.72 6.46
C LYS A 60 6.97 0.72 6.03
N VAL A 61 5.92 1.53 6.11
CA VAL A 61 5.93 2.88 5.57
C VAL A 61 5.72 3.92 6.67
N VAL A 62 6.62 4.90 6.74
CA VAL A 62 6.38 6.18 7.40
C VAL A 62 5.99 7.18 6.32
N ALA A 63 4.74 7.61 6.30
CA ALA A 63 4.22 8.56 5.32
C ALA A 63 4.16 9.97 5.93
N VAL A 64 5.07 10.84 5.53
CA VAL A 64 5.08 12.26 5.94
C VAL A 64 4.19 13.05 4.98
N VAL A 65 3.18 13.71 5.49
CA VAL A 65 2.22 14.46 4.68
C VAL A 65 2.25 15.95 4.98
N SER A 66 2.08 16.77 3.94
CA SER A 66 1.78 18.20 4.08
C SER A 66 0.27 18.42 4.18
N ALA A 67 -0.14 19.59 4.63
CA ALA A 67 -1.52 20.04 4.53
C ALA A 67 -2.01 19.98 3.08
N PHE A 68 -3.30 19.77 2.88
CA PHE A 68 -3.92 19.85 1.56
C PHE A 68 -3.75 21.25 0.94
N GLY A 69 -3.69 21.32 -0.39
CA GLY A 69 -3.42 22.55 -1.13
C GLY A 69 -4.24 23.74 -0.66
N GLY A 70 -3.58 24.86 -0.34
CA GLY A 70 -4.17 26.08 0.15
C GLY A 70 -4.77 26.01 1.56
N HIS A 71 -4.63 24.88 2.28
CA HIS A 71 -5.21 24.76 3.63
C HIS A 71 -4.44 25.57 4.67
N THR A 72 -3.13 25.57 4.60
CA THR A 72 -2.26 26.40 5.45
C THR A 72 -2.57 27.89 5.30
N ASP A 73 -2.75 28.36 4.04
CA ASP A 73 -3.10 29.77 3.78
C ASP A 73 -4.47 30.12 4.36
N ARG A 74 -5.43 29.21 4.33
CA ARG A 74 -6.76 29.39 4.94
C ARG A 74 -6.65 29.52 6.47
N LEU A 75 -5.88 28.65 7.12
CA LEU A 75 -5.67 28.73 8.57
C LEU A 75 -5.01 30.04 8.97
N LEU A 76 -4.00 30.49 8.22
CA LEU A 76 -3.37 31.79 8.44
C LEU A 76 -4.36 32.95 8.22
N ALA A 77 -5.21 32.88 7.21
CA ALA A 77 -6.24 33.91 6.97
C ALA A 77 -7.30 33.93 8.08
N ASP A 78 -7.67 32.75 8.63
CA ASP A 78 -8.59 32.67 9.76
C ASP A 78 -7.99 33.31 11.02
N ALA A 79 -6.70 33.03 11.31
CA ALA A 79 -5.99 33.64 12.42
C ALA A 79 -5.91 35.16 12.30
N ARG A 80 -5.59 35.69 11.11
CA ARG A 80 -5.56 37.13 10.84
C ARG A 80 -6.92 37.79 11.05
N ARG A 81 -8.02 37.14 10.68
CA ARG A 81 -9.38 37.65 10.94
C ARG A 81 -9.70 37.80 12.43
N LEU A 82 -9.03 37.01 13.27
CA LEU A 82 -9.13 37.14 14.72
C LEU A 82 -8.12 38.16 15.32
N GLY A 83 -7.38 38.90 14.48
CA GLY A 83 -6.41 39.92 14.90
C GLY A 83 -5.04 39.38 15.26
N LEU A 84 -4.70 38.13 14.83
CA LEU A 84 -3.37 37.54 15.00
C LEU A 84 -2.48 37.97 13.83
N ASP A 85 -1.96 39.21 13.87
CA ASP A 85 -1.16 39.77 12.78
C ASP A 85 0.36 39.54 12.93
N HIS A 86 0.84 39.11 14.10
CA HIS A 86 2.25 38.96 14.40
C HIS A 86 2.52 37.75 15.30
N GLU A 87 3.80 37.46 15.55
CA GLU A 87 4.31 36.35 16.36
C GLU A 87 3.44 36.04 17.59
N ASN A 88 2.65 35.01 17.48
CA ASN A 88 1.79 34.52 18.55
C ASN A 88 2.12 33.07 18.84
N ASP A 89 2.39 32.74 20.09
CA ASP A 89 2.76 31.41 20.55
C ASP A 89 1.72 30.32 20.25
N LEU A 90 0.46 30.67 19.95
CA LEU A 90 -0.61 29.74 19.62
C LEU A 90 -0.70 29.46 18.11
N LEU A 91 -0.20 30.35 17.25
CA LEU A 91 -0.33 30.26 15.80
C LEU A 91 0.32 29.00 15.21
N PRO A 92 1.54 28.59 15.61
CA PRO A 92 2.16 27.37 15.10
C PRO A 92 1.31 26.12 15.36
N GLY A 93 0.75 26.00 16.56
CA GLY A 93 -0.14 24.88 16.91
C GLY A 93 -1.42 24.86 16.08
N TYR A 94 -1.99 26.03 15.80
CA TYR A 94 -3.19 26.13 14.96
C TYR A 94 -2.89 25.79 13.49
N VAL A 95 -1.79 26.27 12.96
CA VAL A 95 -1.38 25.98 11.57
C VAL A 95 -1.07 24.50 11.39
N ALA A 96 -0.41 23.86 12.36
CA ALA A 96 -0.06 22.44 12.32
C ALA A 96 -1.29 21.50 12.23
N LEU A 97 -2.49 21.96 12.63
CA LEU A 97 -3.74 21.18 12.44
C LEU A 97 -4.02 20.84 10.97
N GLY A 98 -3.48 21.62 10.03
CA GLY A 98 -3.61 21.34 8.61
C GLY A 98 -2.95 20.02 8.20
N GLU A 99 -1.74 19.79 8.70
CA GLU A 99 -0.98 18.56 8.49
C GLU A 99 -1.57 17.38 9.26
N GLU A 100 -2.01 17.60 10.51
CA GLU A 100 -2.66 16.55 11.31
C GLU A 100 -3.95 16.05 10.65
N LYS A 101 -4.75 16.96 10.10
CA LYS A 101 -5.94 16.62 9.30
C LYS A 101 -5.55 15.79 8.07
N ALA A 102 -4.51 16.16 7.35
CA ALA A 102 -4.04 15.43 6.18
C ALA A 102 -3.53 14.04 6.59
N ALA A 103 -2.81 13.92 7.71
CA ALA A 103 -2.32 12.64 8.24
C ALA A 103 -3.49 11.70 8.59
N ALA A 104 -4.50 12.19 9.30
CA ALA A 104 -5.68 11.40 9.67
C ALA A 104 -6.44 10.92 8.43
N LEU A 105 -6.69 11.78 7.43
CA LEU A 105 -7.42 11.41 6.21
C LEU A 105 -6.61 10.44 5.33
N THR A 106 -5.29 10.58 5.27
CA THR A 106 -4.43 9.64 4.55
C THR A 106 -4.41 8.26 5.23
N ALA A 107 -4.37 8.21 6.57
CA ALA A 107 -4.48 6.95 7.31
C ALA A 107 -5.84 6.27 7.09
N ILE A 108 -6.94 7.03 7.08
CA ILE A 108 -8.28 6.52 6.72
C ILE A 108 -8.31 5.98 5.28
N ALA A 109 -7.65 6.66 4.34
CA ALA A 109 -7.56 6.17 2.96
C ALA A 109 -6.76 4.86 2.87
N CYS A 110 -5.68 4.71 3.64
CA CYS A 110 -4.92 3.47 3.77
C CYS A 110 -5.77 2.34 4.39
N ASP A 111 -6.47 2.60 5.50
CA ASP A 111 -7.37 1.59 6.11
C ASP A 111 -8.48 1.17 5.14
N ARG A 112 -9.05 2.09 4.37
CA ARG A 112 -10.08 1.78 3.37
C ARG A 112 -9.63 0.74 2.34
N ILE A 113 -8.36 0.77 1.93
CA ILE A 113 -7.79 -0.21 0.99
C ILE A 113 -7.20 -1.45 1.69
N GLY A 114 -7.38 -1.57 3.00
CA GLY A 114 -7.02 -2.77 3.76
C GLY A 114 -5.67 -2.74 4.46
N LEU A 115 -4.96 -1.63 4.46
CA LEU A 115 -3.71 -1.49 5.19
C LEU A 115 -3.96 -1.24 6.69
N ASP A 116 -3.11 -1.79 7.55
CA ASP A 116 -3.05 -1.43 8.96
C ASP A 116 -2.29 -0.10 9.10
N ALA A 117 -3.04 0.99 9.24
CA ALA A 117 -2.51 2.33 9.27
C ALA A 117 -2.90 3.08 10.56
N VAL A 118 -2.01 3.93 11.04
CA VAL A 118 -2.26 4.86 12.14
C VAL A 118 -1.73 6.24 11.78
N ALA A 119 -2.41 7.28 12.25
CA ALA A 119 -1.90 8.65 12.20
C ALA A 119 -1.36 9.05 13.57
N LEU A 120 -0.21 9.72 13.61
CA LEU A 120 0.31 10.39 14.82
C LEU A 120 0.08 11.89 14.69
N SER A 121 -0.15 12.55 15.81
CA SER A 121 -0.12 14.01 15.92
C SER A 121 1.33 14.52 15.96
N VAL A 122 1.52 15.84 15.81
CA VAL A 122 2.84 16.50 15.98
C VAL A 122 3.46 16.16 17.34
N ARG A 123 2.64 16.12 18.40
CA ARG A 123 3.12 15.85 19.76
C ARG A 123 3.50 14.39 19.99
N GLU A 124 2.74 13.46 19.42
CA GLU A 124 3.03 12.02 19.50
C GLU A 124 4.27 11.66 18.67
N LEU A 125 4.41 12.23 17.47
CA LEU A 125 5.61 12.07 16.64
C LEU A 125 6.86 12.56 17.39
N GLY A 126 6.76 13.72 18.04
CA GLY A 126 7.76 14.20 18.97
C GLY A 126 9.08 14.62 18.30
N VAL A 127 9.04 15.16 17.08
CA VAL A 127 10.20 15.89 16.51
C VAL A 127 10.48 17.08 17.40
N VAL A 128 11.65 17.11 18.03
CA VAL A 128 12.10 18.23 18.88
C VAL A 128 12.82 19.25 18.01
N ALA A 129 12.50 20.53 18.17
CA ALA A 129 13.12 21.60 17.41
C ALA A 129 13.49 22.80 18.30
N GLU A 130 14.55 23.49 17.92
CA GLU A 130 15.06 24.71 18.54
C GLU A 130 14.98 25.89 17.56
N GLY A 131 14.99 27.12 18.09
CA GLY A 131 14.93 28.33 17.28
C GLY A 131 13.58 29.05 17.34
N PRO A 132 13.32 30.01 16.43
CA PRO A 132 12.06 30.73 16.35
C PRO A 132 10.86 29.79 16.10
N LEU A 133 9.67 30.18 16.64
CA LEU A 133 8.48 29.31 16.53
C LEU A 133 8.02 29.03 15.10
N GLU A 134 8.29 29.93 14.15
CA GLU A 134 7.88 29.78 12.74
C GLU A 134 8.98 29.23 11.83
N HIS A 135 10.23 29.16 12.31
CA HIS A 135 11.42 28.71 11.58
C HIS A 135 12.37 27.92 12.51
N ALA A 136 11.83 26.92 13.19
CA ALA A 136 12.61 26.08 14.08
C ALA A 136 13.42 25.03 13.28
N HIS A 137 14.52 24.58 13.87
CA HIS A 137 15.37 23.54 13.28
C HIS A 137 15.25 22.25 14.07
N PRO A 138 15.00 21.08 13.43
CA PRO A 138 14.88 19.82 14.12
C PRO A 138 16.23 19.40 14.72
N CYS A 139 16.25 19.02 16.00
CA CYS A 139 17.45 18.66 16.73
C CYS A 139 17.36 17.31 17.44
N GLY A 140 16.18 16.68 17.50
CA GLY A 140 16.00 15.37 18.10
C GLY A 140 14.62 14.78 17.82
N LEU A 141 14.50 13.47 18.01
CA LEU A 141 13.24 12.73 17.87
C LEU A 141 12.98 11.94 19.16
N ARG A 142 11.88 12.20 19.85
CA ARG A 142 11.46 11.37 21.00
C ARG A 142 11.17 9.94 20.55
N GLY A 143 10.45 9.79 19.45
CA GLY A 143 10.32 8.57 18.65
C GLY A 143 9.63 7.35 19.27
N GLU A 144 9.24 7.37 20.57
CA GLU A 144 8.61 6.23 21.24
C GLU A 144 7.30 5.81 20.57
N ALA A 145 6.40 6.78 20.31
CA ALA A 145 5.12 6.51 19.66
C ALA A 145 5.33 6.02 18.21
N LEU A 146 6.31 6.57 17.49
CA LEU A 146 6.65 6.12 16.14
C LEU A 146 7.16 4.67 16.14
N ARG A 147 8.08 4.31 17.06
CA ARG A 147 8.58 2.93 17.18
C ARG A 147 7.47 1.97 17.57
N HIS A 148 6.65 2.32 18.55
CA HIS A 148 5.53 1.49 18.97
C HIS A 148 4.53 1.28 17.81
N ALA A 149 4.21 2.35 17.08
CA ALA A 149 3.35 2.28 15.91
C ALA A 149 3.95 1.39 14.80
N LEU A 150 5.24 1.54 14.49
CA LEU A 150 5.94 0.70 13.51
C LEU A 150 6.02 -0.77 13.94
N ALA A 151 6.07 -1.09 15.22
CA ALA A 151 6.03 -2.47 15.69
C ALA A 151 4.69 -3.15 15.34
N GLY A 152 3.56 -2.45 15.52
CA GLY A 152 2.21 -3.00 15.35
C GLY A 152 1.56 -2.78 13.98
N GLN A 153 1.95 -1.74 13.25
CA GLN A 153 1.27 -1.28 12.03
C GLN A 153 2.14 -1.48 10.78
N GLN A 154 1.50 -1.51 9.62
CA GLN A 154 2.17 -1.49 8.32
C GLN A 154 2.53 -0.07 7.88
N VAL A 155 1.68 0.91 8.28
CA VAL A 155 1.77 2.30 7.85
C VAL A 155 1.62 3.22 9.05
N VAL A 156 2.56 4.13 9.21
CA VAL A 156 2.46 5.25 10.16
C VAL A 156 2.43 6.55 9.38
N VAL A 157 1.30 7.24 9.41
CA VAL A 157 1.15 8.55 8.76
C VAL A 157 1.44 9.65 9.76
N VAL A 158 2.35 10.56 9.40
CA VAL A 158 2.80 11.60 10.30
C VAL A 158 2.66 12.98 9.65
N PRO A 159 2.30 14.02 10.43
CA PRO A 159 2.29 15.39 9.93
C PRO A 159 3.73 15.85 9.69
N GLY A 160 3.97 16.48 8.55
CA GLY A 160 5.19 17.22 8.29
C GLY A 160 5.15 18.62 8.90
N PHE A 161 6.20 19.42 8.71
CA PHE A 161 6.24 20.83 9.03
C PHE A 161 6.17 21.21 10.53
N GLY A 162 5.43 20.45 11.36
CA GLY A 162 5.27 20.68 12.80
C GLY A 162 6.34 19.99 13.64
N ALA A 163 6.79 20.64 14.72
CA ALA A 163 7.71 20.12 15.72
C ALA A 163 7.31 20.59 17.11
N VAL A 164 7.94 20.03 18.15
CA VAL A 164 7.71 20.40 19.56
C VAL A 164 8.99 20.97 20.14
N ARG A 165 8.90 22.14 20.76
CA ARG A 165 10.03 22.72 21.49
C ARG A 165 10.26 22.01 22.83
N PRO A 166 11.44 22.16 23.45
CA PRO A 166 11.70 21.62 24.77
C PRO A 166 10.68 22.10 25.86
N ASP A 167 10.12 23.30 25.70
CA ASP A 167 9.08 23.85 26.58
C ASP A 167 7.66 23.29 26.29
N GLY A 168 7.51 22.37 25.33
CA GLY A 168 6.25 21.73 24.98
C GLY A 168 5.38 22.52 24.00
N ARG A 169 5.78 23.72 23.57
CA ARG A 169 5.06 24.47 22.52
C ARG A 169 5.30 23.86 21.14
N VAL A 170 4.28 23.95 20.29
CA VAL A 170 4.43 23.57 18.88
C VAL A 170 5.21 24.68 18.15
N ALA A 171 6.13 24.28 17.29
CA ALA A 171 6.86 25.14 16.39
C ALA A 171 6.73 24.63 14.95
N LEU A 172 6.95 25.50 13.97
CA LEU A 172 6.95 25.18 12.56
C LEU A 172 8.39 25.18 12.02
N LEU A 173 8.68 24.27 11.11
CA LEU A 173 10.02 24.11 10.51
C LEU A 173 10.28 25.04 9.31
N GLY A 174 9.44 26.04 9.11
CA GLY A 174 9.58 26.99 8.02
C GLY A 174 9.19 26.41 6.65
N ARG A 175 9.48 27.16 5.60
CA ARG A 175 9.14 26.77 4.23
C ARG A 175 9.86 25.46 3.83
N GLY A 176 9.11 24.49 3.31
CA GLY A 176 9.66 23.16 2.99
C GLY A 176 9.81 22.23 4.19
N GLY A 177 9.30 22.62 5.35
CA GLY A 177 9.43 21.87 6.59
C GLY A 177 8.94 20.41 6.52
N SER A 178 8.02 20.08 5.62
CA SER A 178 7.60 18.68 5.44
C SER A 178 8.66 17.82 4.73
N ASP A 179 9.43 18.38 3.75
CA ASP A 179 10.58 17.70 3.16
C ASP A 179 11.68 17.53 4.23
N LEU A 180 11.90 18.59 5.04
CA LEU A 180 12.85 18.57 6.16
C LEU A 180 12.47 17.51 7.21
N THR A 181 11.17 17.42 7.58
CA THR A 181 10.66 16.38 8.49
C THR A 181 10.95 14.98 7.96
N ALA A 182 10.72 14.73 6.66
CA ALA A 182 10.93 13.43 6.06
C ALA A 182 12.40 13.01 6.06
N VAL A 183 13.30 13.91 5.69
CA VAL A 183 14.76 13.68 5.74
C VAL A 183 15.20 13.43 7.18
N PHE A 184 14.71 14.24 8.12
CA PHE A 184 15.06 14.13 9.55
C PHE A 184 14.62 12.77 10.11
N ILE A 185 13.37 12.34 9.85
CA ILE A 185 12.88 11.03 10.31
C ILE A 185 13.70 9.89 9.67
N ALA A 186 14.04 9.97 8.38
CA ALA A 186 14.86 8.96 7.74
C ALA A 186 16.24 8.84 8.40
N ALA A 187 16.87 9.98 8.70
CA ALA A 187 18.16 10.02 9.41
C ALA A 187 18.08 9.43 10.82
N GLU A 188 17.04 9.79 11.59
CA GLU A 188 16.85 9.29 12.97
C GLU A 188 16.48 7.79 13.01
N LEU A 189 15.90 7.25 11.93
CA LEU A 189 15.66 5.81 11.77
C LEU A 189 16.86 5.06 11.19
N GLY A 190 17.97 5.75 10.88
CA GLY A 190 19.17 5.13 10.30
C GLY A 190 18.98 4.65 8.86
N LEU A 191 18.10 5.28 8.09
CA LEU A 191 17.83 4.92 6.70
C LEU A 191 18.78 5.68 5.76
N ASP A 192 19.24 5.00 4.72
CA ASP A 192 20.14 5.59 3.72
C ASP A 192 19.40 6.48 2.71
N ARG A 193 18.05 6.41 2.66
CA ARG A 193 17.26 7.12 1.65
C ARG A 193 15.88 7.51 2.12
N VAL A 194 15.41 8.67 1.63
CA VAL A 194 14.02 9.14 1.73
C VAL A 194 13.45 9.38 0.34
N ARG A 195 12.16 9.05 0.11
CA ARG A 195 11.48 9.27 -1.16
C ARG A 195 10.50 10.44 -1.05
N LEU A 196 10.77 11.50 -1.81
CA LEU A 196 9.88 12.65 -1.97
C LEU A 196 9.00 12.43 -3.20
N VAL A 197 7.73 12.14 -2.97
CA VAL A 197 6.74 11.96 -4.04
C VAL A 197 6.25 13.33 -4.49
N LYS A 198 6.44 13.63 -5.76
CA LYS A 198 6.17 14.92 -6.38
C LYS A 198 5.25 14.75 -7.60
N ASP A 199 4.84 15.85 -8.20
CA ASP A 199 4.10 15.91 -9.46
C ASP A 199 4.99 15.84 -10.72
N VAL A 200 6.30 15.72 -10.52
CA VAL A 200 7.32 15.54 -11.56
C VAL A 200 8.16 14.30 -11.29
N ASP A 201 8.66 13.67 -12.33
CA ASP A 201 9.37 12.38 -12.28
C ASP A 201 10.88 12.49 -11.96
N GLY A 202 11.32 13.66 -11.51
CA GLY A 202 12.71 13.87 -11.08
C GLY A 202 13.23 15.28 -11.29
N LEU A 203 14.55 15.43 -11.18
CA LEU A 203 15.27 16.66 -11.38
C LEU A 203 15.75 16.77 -12.84
N TYR A 204 15.61 17.97 -13.41
CA TYR A 204 15.99 18.26 -14.78
C TYR A 204 17.09 19.34 -14.83
N ASP A 205 17.88 19.34 -15.91
CA ASP A 205 18.92 20.34 -16.19
C ASP A 205 18.36 21.74 -16.41
N ARG A 206 17.07 21.83 -16.71
CA ARG A 206 16.28 23.07 -16.89
C ARG A 206 14.81 22.80 -16.60
N ASP A 207 14.04 23.84 -16.34
CA ASP A 207 12.62 23.72 -16.07
C ASP A 207 11.87 23.08 -17.27
N PRO A 208 11.22 21.91 -17.10
CA PRO A 208 10.45 21.27 -18.17
C PRO A 208 9.28 22.13 -18.69
N ALA A 209 8.76 23.07 -17.89
CA ALA A 209 7.71 23.99 -18.30
C ALA A 209 8.23 25.21 -19.10
N ALA A 210 9.54 25.50 -19.05
CA ALA A 210 10.16 26.56 -19.82
C ALA A 210 10.45 26.10 -21.25
N ALA A 211 9.70 26.62 -22.22
CA ALA A 211 9.52 26.15 -23.59
C ALA A 211 10.76 26.13 -24.54
N SER A 212 11.99 26.21 -24.08
CA SER A 212 13.18 26.21 -24.94
C SER A 212 14.06 24.98 -24.79
N GLY A 213 13.90 24.03 -25.70
CA GLY A 213 14.70 22.80 -25.78
C GLY A 213 14.06 21.60 -25.05
N LYS A 214 14.60 20.41 -25.29
CA LYS A 214 14.18 19.20 -24.57
C LYS A 214 14.92 19.13 -23.22
N PRO A 215 14.23 19.21 -22.07
CA PRO A 215 14.87 19.07 -20.76
C PRO A 215 15.47 17.67 -20.62
N LEU A 216 16.64 17.58 -19.99
CA LEU A 216 17.31 16.31 -19.69
C LEU A 216 17.17 16.00 -18.21
N ARG A 217 16.73 14.79 -17.88
CA ARG A 217 16.52 14.33 -16.50
C ARG A 217 17.80 13.72 -15.93
N TYR A 218 18.14 14.08 -14.70
CA TYR A 218 19.15 13.38 -13.93
C TYR A 218 18.59 12.04 -13.41
N ARG A 219 19.34 10.95 -13.64
CA ARG A 219 19.10 9.70 -12.89
C ARG A 219 19.72 9.79 -11.49
N ARG A 220 20.92 10.42 -11.43
CA ARG A 220 21.57 10.80 -10.18
C ARG A 220 22.05 12.24 -10.32
N ALA A 221 21.83 13.03 -9.27
CA ALA A 221 22.26 14.41 -9.17
C ALA A 221 23.11 14.59 -7.91
N SER A 222 24.16 15.40 -7.99
CA SER A 222 24.91 15.82 -6.80
C SER A 222 24.07 16.78 -5.95
N TRP A 223 24.49 16.95 -4.69
CA TRP A 223 23.91 17.97 -3.81
C TRP A 223 23.95 19.36 -4.45
N ASP A 224 25.03 19.70 -5.15
CA ASP A 224 25.18 20.98 -5.83
C ASP A 224 24.30 21.12 -7.06
N ASP A 225 24.08 20.05 -7.82
CA ASP A 225 23.11 20.08 -8.91
C ASP A 225 21.68 20.21 -8.39
N ALA A 226 21.35 19.53 -7.29
CA ALA A 226 20.06 19.68 -6.64
C ALA A 226 19.81 21.12 -6.14
N ARG A 227 20.82 21.79 -5.57
CA ARG A 227 20.70 23.21 -5.18
C ARG A 227 20.54 24.13 -6.39
N ARG A 228 21.24 23.86 -7.50
CA ARG A 228 21.20 24.68 -8.73
C ARG A 228 19.92 24.50 -9.52
N HIS A 229 19.46 23.28 -9.66
CA HIS A 229 18.37 22.90 -10.58
C HIS A 229 17.09 22.48 -9.85
N GLY A 230 17.16 22.17 -8.56
CA GLY A 230 16.03 21.71 -7.75
C GLY A 230 15.01 22.80 -7.42
N GLY A 231 15.44 24.06 -7.36
CA GLY A 231 14.57 25.20 -7.16
C GLY A 231 13.55 25.01 -6.02
N ALA A 232 12.25 25.06 -6.37
CA ALA A 232 11.16 24.80 -5.45
C ALA A 232 10.85 23.29 -5.27
N LEU A 233 11.50 22.41 -6.02
CA LEU A 233 11.22 20.96 -6.00
C LEU A 233 11.69 20.30 -4.70
N VAL A 234 12.93 20.62 -4.26
CA VAL A 234 13.50 20.21 -2.98
C VAL A 234 14.06 21.42 -2.28
N GLN A 235 13.62 21.72 -1.07
CA GLN A 235 14.08 22.89 -0.34
C GLN A 235 15.52 22.73 0.14
N HIS A 236 16.29 23.82 0.17
CA HIS A 236 17.72 23.81 0.49
C HIS A 236 17.99 23.23 1.88
N ASP A 237 17.21 23.61 2.90
CA ASP A 237 17.38 23.08 4.26
C ASP A 237 17.24 21.55 4.32
N ALA A 238 16.36 20.97 3.51
CA ALA A 238 16.24 19.51 3.39
C ALA A 238 17.47 18.88 2.71
N ILE A 239 18.02 19.53 1.66
CA ILE A 239 19.25 19.08 0.99
C ILE A 239 20.43 19.15 1.95
N ASP A 240 20.58 20.25 2.69
CA ASP A 240 21.68 20.47 3.63
C ASP A 240 21.64 19.46 4.78
N LEU A 241 20.46 19.20 5.33
CA LEU A 241 20.28 18.17 6.34
C LEU A 241 20.61 16.77 5.77
N ALA A 242 20.10 16.43 4.59
CA ALA A 242 20.33 15.16 3.93
C ALA A 242 21.82 14.92 3.70
N GLN A 243 22.53 15.91 3.15
CA GLN A 243 23.97 15.86 2.94
C GLN A 243 24.74 15.69 4.25
N SER A 244 24.38 16.44 5.30
CA SER A 244 25.03 16.37 6.61
C SER A 244 24.84 15.04 7.34
N ARG A 245 23.71 14.35 7.05
CA ARG A 245 23.35 13.07 7.68
C ARG A 245 23.63 11.85 6.77
N GLY A 246 24.09 12.07 5.53
CA GLY A 246 24.36 10.99 4.55
C GLY A 246 23.11 10.28 4.04
N VAL A 247 21.94 10.95 4.04
CA VAL A 247 20.67 10.39 3.58
C VAL A 247 20.41 10.83 2.13
N GLU A 248 20.38 9.91 1.18
CA GLU A 248 20.02 10.21 -0.21
C GLU A 248 18.55 10.64 -0.32
N ILE A 249 18.25 11.59 -1.22
CA ILE A 249 16.89 12.02 -1.52
C ILE A 249 16.50 11.46 -2.89
N GLU A 250 15.49 10.61 -2.94
CA GLU A 250 14.86 10.18 -4.17
C GLU A 250 13.67 11.09 -4.48
N VAL A 251 13.68 11.74 -5.64
CA VAL A 251 12.56 12.55 -6.15
C VAL A 251 11.90 11.78 -7.28
N ALA A 252 10.64 11.44 -7.11
CA ALA A 252 9.89 10.66 -8.09
C ALA A 252 8.43 11.10 -8.19
N ALA A 253 7.82 10.89 -9.35
CA ALA A 253 6.39 11.13 -9.52
C ALA A 253 5.57 10.02 -8.87
N LEU A 254 4.34 10.37 -8.49
CA LEU A 254 3.36 9.42 -7.95
C LEU A 254 3.15 8.24 -8.92
N GLY A 255 3.27 7.01 -8.41
CA GLY A 255 3.11 5.77 -9.17
C GLY A 255 4.25 5.44 -10.14
N ARG A 256 5.37 6.18 -10.11
CA ARG A 256 6.57 5.89 -10.91
C ARG A 256 7.60 5.15 -10.06
N ALA A 257 8.22 4.15 -10.65
CA ALA A 257 9.31 3.44 -9.98
C ALA A 257 10.65 4.16 -10.12
N ASP A 258 10.83 4.91 -11.20
CA ASP A 258 12.03 5.65 -11.52
C ASP A 258 11.93 7.11 -11.11
N GLY A 259 13.03 7.66 -10.64
CA GLY A 259 13.14 9.06 -10.21
C GLY A 259 14.56 9.56 -10.34
N THR A 260 14.85 10.70 -9.75
CA THR A 260 16.21 11.21 -9.55
C THR A 260 16.66 10.93 -8.12
N VAL A 261 17.80 10.29 -7.97
CA VAL A 261 18.47 10.14 -6.67
C VAL A 261 19.48 11.27 -6.49
N VAL A 262 19.30 12.08 -5.46
CA VAL A 262 20.22 13.14 -5.06
C VAL A 262 21.18 12.60 -4.01
N GLY A 263 22.48 12.77 -4.20
CA GLY A 263 23.54 12.26 -3.32
C GLY A 263 24.90 12.88 -3.66
N ASP A 264 25.98 12.17 -3.34
CA ASP A 264 27.36 12.72 -3.42
C ASP A 264 27.86 12.96 -4.85
N HIS A 265 27.28 12.32 -5.84
CA HIS A 265 27.77 12.41 -7.23
C HIS A 265 26.63 12.47 -8.25
N SER A 266 26.92 13.10 -9.39
CA SER A 266 26.02 13.16 -10.54
C SER A 266 26.37 12.11 -11.59
N ALA A 267 25.33 11.68 -12.33
CA ALA A 267 25.47 11.10 -13.66
C ALA A 267 25.01 12.12 -14.72
N PRO A 268 25.55 12.08 -15.94
CA PRO A 268 25.10 12.97 -17.01
C PRO A 268 23.57 12.88 -17.19
N PRO A 269 22.86 14.01 -17.28
CA PRO A 269 21.43 13.98 -17.53
C PRO A 269 21.13 13.46 -18.94
N GLY A 270 20.02 12.74 -19.06
CA GLY A 270 19.60 12.12 -20.31
C GLY A 270 18.15 12.45 -20.65
N PRO A 271 17.69 12.12 -21.87
CA PRO A 271 16.29 12.31 -22.22
C PRO A 271 15.39 11.48 -21.31
N SER A 272 14.38 12.13 -20.75
CA SER A 272 13.24 11.43 -20.14
C SER A 272 12.24 11.12 -21.25
N VAL A 273 12.07 9.83 -21.53
CA VAL A 273 11.04 9.37 -22.48
C VAL A 273 9.92 8.82 -21.63
N PRO A 274 8.77 9.52 -21.52
CA PRO A 274 7.58 8.92 -20.95
C PRO A 274 7.27 7.65 -21.74
N GLY A 275 7.11 6.52 -21.05
CA GLY A 275 6.59 5.32 -21.69
C GLY A 275 5.22 5.61 -22.33
N ALA A 276 4.90 4.95 -23.43
CA ALA A 276 3.54 4.99 -23.97
C ALA A 276 2.55 4.54 -22.87
N PRO A 277 1.32 5.09 -22.82
CA PRO A 277 0.30 4.58 -21.90
C PRO A 277 0.09 3.09 -22.10
N GLY A 278 0.00 2.32 -21.02
CA GLY A 278 -0.36 0.91 -21.09
C GLY A 278 -1.80 0.78 -21.58
N ARG A 279 -2.03 0.01 -22.65
CA ARG A 279 -3.37 -0.24 -23.24
C ARG A 279 -4.07 -1.33 -22.44
N VAL A 280 -5.13 -0.97 -21.71
CA VAL A 280 -5.83 -1.85 -20.77
C VAL A 280 -7.23 -2.16 -21.25
N ALA A 281 -7.55 -3.45 -21.42
CA ALA A 281 -8.90 -3.95 -21.58
C ALA A 281 -9.43 -4.46 -20.22
N ILE A 282 -10.72 -4.27 -19.94
CA ILE A 282 -11.35 -4.69 -18.69
C ILE A 282 -12.51 -5.64 -19.01
N ALA A 283 -12.50 -6.85 -18.46
CA ALA A 283 -13.60 -7.79 -18.53
C ALA A 283 -14.37 -7.80 -17.21
N GLY A 284 -15.60 -7.29 -17.25
CA GLY A 284 -16.47 -7.09 -16.09
C GLY A 284 -16.42 -5.66 -15.56
N CYS A 285 -17.60 -5.05 -15.41
CA CYS A 285 -17.77 -3.70 -14.84
C CYS A 285 -18.72 -3.77 -13.62
N GLY A 286 -18.46 -4.73 -12.73
CA GLY A 286 -19.11 -4.85 -11.43
C GLY A 286 -18.38 -4.01 -10.36
N VAL A 287 -18.46 -4.47 -9.10
CA VAL A 287 -17.87 -3.76 -7.94
C VAL A 287 -16.38 -3.50 -8.12
N VAL A 288 -15.61 -4.51 -8.53
CA VAL A 288 -14.15 -4.42 -8.70
C VAL A 288 -13.80 -3.74 -10.03
N GLY A 289 -14.30 -4.26 -11.16
CA GLY A 289 -13.97 -3.71 -12.47
C GLY A 289 -14.45 -2.29 -12.67
N GLY A 290 -15.63 -1.90 -12.16
CA GLY A 290 -16.11 -0.52 -12.15
C GLY A 290 -15.26 0.39 -11.26
N GLY A 291 -14.81 -0.11 -10.11
CA GLY A 291 -13.87 0.59 -9.24
C GLY A 291 -12.52 0.84 -9.93
N LEU A 292 -12.01 -0.17 -10.65
CA LEU A 292 -10.78 -0.04 -11.42
C LEU A 292 -10.93 0.94 -12.59
N LEU A 293 -12.02 0.84 -13.36
CA LEU A 293 -12.30 1.74 -14.48
C LEU A 293 -12.28 3.21 -14.03
N ALA A 294 -12.93 3.53 -12.91
CA ALA A 294 -12.93 4.87 -12.33
C ALA A 294 -11.54 5.38 -11.93
N ARG A 295 -10.59 4.47 -11.66
CA ARG A 295 -9.21 4.80 -11.29
C ARG A 295 -8.29 4.92 -12.51
N LEU A 296 -8.50 4.11 -13.54
CA LEU A 296 -7.66 4.10 -14.75
C LEU A 296 -8.01 5.22 -15.73
N LEU A 297 -9.30 5.57 -15.90
CA LEU A 297 -9.72 6.60 -16.86
C LEU A 297 -9.04 7.97 -16.68
N PRO A 298 -8.88 8.51 -15.45
CA PRO A 298 -8.21 9.81 -15.26
C PRO A 298 -6.68 9.72 -15.23
N ASP A 299 -6.09 8.52 -15.26
CA ASP A 299 -4.66 8.32 -15.09
C ASP A 299 -3.97 8.20 -16.46
N ALA A 300 -3.21 9.22 -16.84
CA ALA A 300 -2.50 9.29 -18.11
C ALA A 300 -1.45 8.17 -18.34
N ARG A 301 -1.16 7.35 -17.34
CA ARG A 301 -0.29 6.18 -17.48
C ARG A 301 -0.98 5.02 -18.20
N TYR A 302 -2.31 5.07 -18.32
CA TYR A 302 -3.14 4.01 -18.88
C TYR A 302 -4.07 4.56 -19.96
N GLU A 303 -4.33 3.75 -20.97
CA GLU A 303 -5.37 3.93 -21.96
C GLU A 303 -6.36 2.76 -21.83
N VAL A 304 -7.58 3.04 -21.34
CA VAL A 304 -8.63 2.01 -21.33
C VAL A 304 -9.17 1.88 -22.75
N VAL A 305 -8.89 0.76 -23.40
CA VAL A 305 -9.25 0.53 -24.80
C VAL A 305 -10.62 -0.11 -24.97
N GLY A 306 -11.13 -0.84 -23.97
CA GLY A 306 -12.43 -1.46 -24.02
C GLY A 306 -12.86 -2.11 -22.71
N VAL A 307 -14.17 -2.29 -22.53
CA VAL A 307 -14.79 -2.87 -21.33
C VAL A 307 -15.83 -3.91 -21.74
N LEU A 308 -15.58 -5.18 -21.45
CA LEU A 308 -16.52 -6.27 -21.70
C LEU A 308 -17.59 -6.31 -20.62
N VAL A 309 -18.85 -6.32 -21.02
CA VAL A 309 -20.02 -6.39 -20.14
C VAL A 309 -21.13 -7.19 -20.80
N ARG A 310 -22.06 -7.75 -20.02
CA ARG A 310 -23.21 -8.50 -20.57
C ARG A 310 -24.17 -7.61 -21.35
N ASP A 311 -24.40 -6.38 -20.87
CA ASP A 311 -25.29 -5.40 -21.49
C ASP A 311 -24.59 -4.04 -21.54
N PRO A 312 -24.10 -3.61 -22.73
CA PRO A 312 -23.45 -2.32 -22.91
C PRO A 312 -24.35 -1.10 -22.62
N ALA A 313 -25.67 -1.24 -22.79
CA ALA A 313 -26.62 -0.15 -22.59
C ALA A 313 -27.02 0.08 -21.12
N LYS A 314 -26.67 -0.85 -20.22
CA LYS A 314 -26.99 -0.73 -18.78
C LYS A 314 -26.27 0.45 -18.16
N ALA A 315 -27.00 1.31 -17.43
CA ALA A 315 -26.42 2.39 -16.63
C ALA A 315 -25.46 1.86 -15.54
N ARG A 316 -24.38 2.59 -15.27
CA ARG A 316 -23.33 2.24 -14.31
C ARG A 316 -22.95 3.43 -13.44
N ASP A 317 -22.41 3.15 -12.26
CA ASP A 317 -21.96 4.18 -11.30
C ASP A 317 -20.65 4.88 -11.73
N VAL A 318 -20.04 4.46 -12.83
CA VAL A 318 -18.83 5.07 -13.38
C VAL A 318 -19.15 5.82 -14.67
N GLU A 319 -18.76 7.08 -14.75
CA GLU A 319 -18.85 7.87 -15.97
C GLU A 319 -17.74 7.43 -16.93
N ALA A 320 -18.12 6.82 -18.05
CA ALA A 320 -17.21 6.37 -19.08
C ALA A 320 -17.86 6.53 -20.47
N PRO A 321 -17.06 6.75 -21.54
CA PRO A 321 -17.56 6.82 -22.91
C PRO A 321 -18.33 5.55 -23.30
N PRO A 322 -19.56 5.65 -23.85
CA PRO A 322 -20.36 4.47 -24.21
C PRO A 322 -19.67 3.54 -25.21
N GLU A 323 -18.84 4.08 -26.09
CA GLU A 323 -18.07 3.36 -27.10
C GLU A 323 -17.02 2.39 -26.52
N LEU A 324 -16.64 2.55 -25.27
CA LEU A 324 -15.75 1.61 -24.59
C LEU A 324 -16.42 0.27 -24.28
N PHE A 325 -17.75 0.19 -24.24
CA PHE A 325 -18.45 -1.00 -23.80
C PHE A 325 -18.78 -1.94 -24.96
N THR A 326 -18.42 -3.22 -24.81
CA THR A 326 -18.76 -4.30 -25.74
C THR A 326 -19.36 -5.49 -25.00
N ALA A 327 -20.19 -6.29 -25.68
CA ALA A 327 -20.69 -7.56 -25.18
C ALA A 327 -19.93 -8.77 -25.80
N ASP A 328 -19.05 -8.54 -26.76
CA ASP A 328 -18.32 -9.58 -27.46
C ASP A 328 -16.86 -9.65 -26.98
N PRO A 329 -16.45 -10.81 -26.38
CA PRO A 329 -15.08 -11.02 -25.94
C PRO A 329 -14.04 -10.94 -27.06
N GLN A 330 -14.40 -11.35 -28.27
CA GLN A 330 -13.49 -11.30 -29.41
C GLN A 330 -13.19 -9.87 -29.81
N THR A 331 -14.23 -9.03 -29.91
CA THR A 331 -14.08 -7.58 -30.15
C THR A 331 -13.15 -6.93 -29.11
N LEU A 332 -13.26 -7.32 -27.82
CA LEU A 332 -12.37 -6.78 -26.77
C LEU A 332 -10.90 -7.13 -27.02
N LEU A 333 -10.61 -8.39 -27.39
CA LEU A 333 -9.24 -8.85 -27.62
C LEU A 333 -8.67 -8.29 -28.95
N ASP A 334 -9.52 -8.03 -29.95
CA ASP A 334 -9.11 -7.46 -31.24
C ASP A 334 -8.74 -5.95 -31.16
N LEU A 335 -8.99 -5.30 -30.01
CA LEU A 335 -8.48 -3.96 -29.73
C LEU A 335 -6.96 -3.95 -29.44
N ASP A 336 -6.32 -5.12 -29.45
CA ASP A 336 -4.89 -5.30 -29.21
C ASP A 336 -4.40 -4.61 -27.92
N PRO A 337 -5.00 -4.95 -26.75
CA PRO A 337 -4.56 -4.42 -25.47
C PRO A 337 -3.21 -5.01 -25.07
N ASP A 338 -2.42 -4.23 -24.32
CA ASP A 338 -1.21 -4.74 -23.65
C ASP A 338 -1.56 -5.65 -22.48
N LEU A 339 -2.69 -5.38 -21.84
CA LEU A 339 -3.12 -6.03 -20.62
C LEU A 339 -4.64 -6.19 -20.57
N LEU A 340 -5.09 -7.40 -20.26
CA LEU A 340 -6.47 -7.69 -19.90
C LEU A 340 -6.62 -7.74 -18.38
N VAL A 341 -7.54 -6.97 -17.83
CA VAL A 341 -8.02 -7.16 -16.45
C VAL A 341 -9.27 -8.01 -16.47
N GLU A 342 -9.24 -9.17 -15.82
CA GLU A 342 -10.39 -10.06 -15.73
C GLU A 342 -11.02 -9.98 -14.33
N ALA A 343 -12.27 -9.52 -14.28
CA ALA A 343 -13.08 -9.35 -13.07
C ALA A 343 -14.54 -9.79 -13.29
N LEU A 344 -14.72 -10.87 -14.05
CA LEU A 344 -16.03 -11.52 -14.27
C LEU A 344 -16.44 -12.29 -13.00
N SER A 345 -17.74 -12.51 -12.86
CA SER A 345 -18.29 -13.34 -11.79
C SER A 345 -18.32 -14.83 -12.11
N GLU A 346 -18.14 -15.19 -13.39
CA GLU A 346 -18.26 -16.56 -13.88
C GLU A 346 -16.87 -17.16 -14.11
N GLY A 347 -16.59 -18.28 -13.41
CA GLY A 347 -15.26 -18.90 -13.46
C GLY A 347 -14.91 -19.51 -14.81
N GLU A 348 -15.89 -20.11 -15.53
CA GLU A 348 -15.65 -20.75 -16.83
C GLU A 348 -15.39 -19.71 -17.93
N ALA A 349 -16.26 -18.70 -18.03
CA ALA A 349 -16.08 -17.62 -19.00
C ALA A 349 -14.81 -16.82 -18.73
N GLY A 350 -14.49 -16.55 -17.44
CA GLY A 350 -13.24 -15.92 -17.04
C GLY A 350 -12.02 -16.73 -17.44
N HIS A 351 -12.00 -18.03 -17.16
CA HIS A 351 -10.90 -18.93 -17.55
C HIS A 351 -10.69 -18.97 -19.06
N ALA A 352 -11.76 -19.12 -19.85
CA ALA A 352 -11.70 -19.14 -21.31
C ALA A 352 -11.12 -17.81 -21.87
N LEU A 353 -11.53 -16.67 -21.30
CA LEU A 353 -11.06 -15.36 -21.72
C LEU A 353 -9.58 -15.14 -21.34
N ILE A 354 -9.16 -15.55 -20.14
CA ILE A 354 -7.76 -15.52 -19.70
C ILE A 354 -6.89 -16.32 -20.67
N ARG A 355 -7.29 -17.57 -21.02
CA ARG A 355 -6.56 -18.39 -21.99
C ARG A 355 -6.42 -17.70 -23.34
N ALA A 356 -7.53 -17.20 -23.89
CA ALA A 356 -7.54 -16.52 -25.18
C ALA A 356 -6.66 -15.26 -25.22
N ALA A 357 -6.56 -14.53 -24.11
CA ALA A 357 -5.66 -13.40 -23.97
C ALA A 357 -4.19 -13.86 -23.92
N LEU A 358 -3.86 -14.84 -23.07
CA LEU A 358 -2.50 -15.36 -22.93
C LEU A 358 -1.98 -15.97 -24.25
N GLU A 359 -2.83 -16.70 -24.99
CA GLU A 359 -2.50 -17.26 -26.32
C GLU A 359 -2.14 -16.19 -27.36
N ARG A 360 -2.57 -14.94 -27.15
CA ARG A 360 -2.22 -13.78 -27.98
C ARG A 360 -1.02 -12.97 -27.44
N GLY A 361 -0.39 -13.41 -26.35
CA GLY A 361 0.69 -12.69 -25.69
C GLY A 361 0.22 -11.46 -24.93
N ILE A 362 -1.09 -11.34 -24.64
CA ILE A 362 -1.68 -10.28 -23.83
C ILE A 362 -1.46 -10.63 -22.36
N ASP A 363 -0.87 -9.70 -21.58
CA ASP A 363 -0.73 -9.88 -20.14
C ASP A 363 -2.10 -9.92 -19.45
N VAL A 364 -2.21 -10.60 -18.32
CA VAL A 364 -3.48 -10.74 -17.58
C VAL A 364 -3.30 -10.40 -16.11
N ALA A 365 -4.23 -9.58 -15.59
CA ALA A 365 -4.46 -9.40 -14.15
C ALA A 365 -5.88 -9.88 -13.81
N SER A 366 -6.04 -10.86 -12.92
CA SER A 366 -7.35 -11.44 -12.60
C SER A 366 -7.70 -11.32 -11.11
N ALA A 367 -8.95 -10.91 -10.82
CA ALA A 367 -9.55 -10.96 -9.49
C ALA A 367 -10.43 -12.22 -9.28
N ASN A 368 -10.53 -13.09 -10.29
CA ASN A 368 -11.47 -14.20 -10.32
C ASN A 368 -10.81 -15.51 -9.87
N LYS A 369 -10.91 -15.79 -8.56
CA LYS A 369 -10.42 -17.04 -7.98
C LYS A 369 -10.90 -18.29 -8.72
N GLN A 370 -12.19 -18.33 -9.11
CA GLN A 370 -12.77 -19.48 -9.79
C GLN A 370 -12.16 -19.71 -11.18
N ALA A 371 -11.83 -18.64 -11.90
CA ALA A 371 -11.19 -18.74 -13.19
C ALA A 371 -9.75 -19.27 -13.08
N ILE A 372 -8.97 -18.74 -12.14
CA ILE A 372 -7.56 -19.12 -11.94
C ILE A 372 -7.43 -20.54 -11.37
N SER A 373 -8.26 -20.90 -10.38
CA SER A 373 -8.15 -22.19 -9.68
C SER A 373 -8.51 -23.42 -10.53
N ARG A 374 -9.09 -23.23 -11.72
CA ARG A 374 -9.41 -24.36 -12.65
C ARG A 374 -8.15 -25.05 -13.15
N ASP A 375 -7.13 -24.29 -13.52
CA ASP A 375 -5.86 -24.82 -14.02
C ASP A 375 -4.74 -23.76 -13.87
N PRO A 376 -4.28 -23.48 -12.65
CA PRO A 376 -3.25 -22.46 -12.44
C PRO A 376 -1.93 -22.80 -13.14
N GLY A 377 -1.56 -24.09 -13.17
CA GLY A 377 -0.35 -24.57 -13.84
C GLY A 377 -0.40 -24.41 -15.35
N GLY A 378 -1.51 -24.79 -15.98
CA GLY A 378 -1.71 -24.62 -17.43
C GLY A 378 -1.76 -23.14 -17.84
N LEU A 379 -2.38 -22.26 -17.02
CA LEU A 379 -2.38 -20.83 -17.29
C LEU A 379 -0.97 -20.23 -17.16
N ALA A 380 -0.19 -20.64 -16.15
CA ALA A 380 1.19 -20.17 -15.97
C ALA A 380 2.09 -20.63 -17.13
N ALA A 381 1.99 -21.91 -17.54
CA ALA A 381 2.73 -22.44 -18.68
C ALA A 381 2.35 -21.75 -20.00
N LEU A 382 1.06 -21.44 -20.17
CA LEU A 382 0.58 -20.72 -21.34
C LEU A 382 1.13 -19.29 -21.40
N ALA A 383 1.12 -18.58 -20.26
CA ALA A 383 1.70 -17.26 -20.14
C ALA A 383 3.19 -17.28 -20.52
N GLU A 384 3.96 -18.21 -19.98
CA GLU A 384 5.38 -18.38 -20.28
C GLU A 384 5.63 -18.67 -21.76
N ALA A 385 4.86 -19.60 -22.35
CA ALA A 385 4.98 -19.99 -23.74
C ALA A 385 4.75 -18.85 -24.74
N HIS A 386 3.91 -17.87 -24.37
CA HIS A 386 3.57 -16.72 -25.22
C HIS A 386 4.23 -15.41 -24.74
N GLY A 387 5.14 -15.46 -23.78
CA GLY A 387 5.85 -14.29 -23.26
C GLY A 387 4.94 -13.28 -22.54
N ALA A 388 3.77 -13.73 -22.08
CA ALA A 388 2.81 -12.95 -21.32
C ALA A 388 3.01 -13.12 -19.81
N ARG A 389 2.46 -12.19 -19.02
CA ARG A 389 2.45 -12.24 -17.56
C ARG A 389 1.05 -12.53 -17.04
N LEU A 390 0.98 -13.33 -15.98
CA LEU A 390 -0.27 -13.61 -15.26
C LEU A 390 -0.13 -13.18 -13.80
N ALA A 391 -0.94 -12.19 -13.38
CA ALA A 391 -1.06 -11.75 -12.00
C ALA A 391 -2.49 -12.00 -11.48
N TYR A 392 -2.61 -12.44 -10.21
CA TYR A 392 -3.91 -12.76 -9.61
C TYR A 392 -3.93 -12.58 -8.08
N SER A 393 -3.21 -11.60 -7.59
CA SER A 393 -3.09 -11.32 -6.15
C SER A 393 -4.43 -11.08 -5.49
N ALA A 394 -5.31 -10.33 -6.16
CA ALA A 394 -6.67 -10.04 -5.70
C ALA A 394 -7.56 -11.28 -5.57
N ALA A 395 -7.30 -12.34 -6.35
CA ALA A 395 -8.09 -13.58 -6.34
C ALA A 395 -7.90 -14.40 -5.05
N VAL A 396 -6.79 -14.21 -4.34
CA VAL A 396 -6.45 -14.97 -3.12
C VAL A 396 -6.55 -14.10 -1.87
N GLY A 397 -5.79 -13.01 -1.82
CA GLY A 397 -5.63 -12.18 -0.63
C GLY A 397 -6.65 -11.04 -0.51
N GLY A 398 -7.44 -10.75 -1.56
CA GLY A 398 -8.17 -9.50 -1.64
C GLY A 398 -7.18 -8.33 -1.62
N GLY A 399 -7.10 -7.57 -0.52
CA GLY A 399 -6.10 -6.52 -0.29
C GLY A 399 -4.84 -6.97 0.46
N ALA A 400 -4.80 -8.22 0.97
CA ALA A 400 -3.60 -8.75 1.63
C ALA A 400 -2.60 -9.27 0.58
N PRO A 401 -1.30 -8.86 0.61
CA PRO A 401 -0.31 -9.21 -0.40
C PRO A 401 0.26 -10.62 -0.23
N MET A 402 -0.61 -11.64 -0.31
CA MET A 402 -0.24 -13.03 -0.01
C MET A 402 0.63 -13.65 -1.10
N ILE A 403 0.31 -13.42 -2.37
CA ILE A 403 1.07 -13.93 -3.52
C ILE A 403 2.48 -13.32 -3.51
N GLU A 404 2.59 -12.02 -3.29
CA GLU A 404 3.86 -11.29 -3.23
C GLU A 404 4.74 -11.79 -2.09
N THR A 405 4.14 -12.04 -0.92
CA THR A 405 4.85 -12.57 0.25
C THR A 405 5.41 -13.98 -0.04
N LEU A 406 4.64 -14.84 -0.71
CA LEU A 406 5.13 -16.15 -1.12
C LEU A 406 6.24 -16.05 -2.19
N ARG A 407 6.08 -15.18 -3.18
CA ARG A 407 7.09 -14.94 -4.21
C ARG A 407 8.39 -14.41 -3.62
N ALA A 408 8.32 -13.50 -2.66
CA ALA A 408 9.48 -13.00 -1.93
C ALA A 408 10.17 -14.11 -1.12
N ALA A 409 9.39 -14.97 -0.44
CA ALA A 409 9.93 -16.10 0.29
C ALA A 409 10.64 -17.10 -0.66
N ARG A 410 10.02 -17.47 -1.79
CA ARG A 410 10.63 -18.33 -2.80
C ARG A 410 11.90 -17.76 -3.42
N ALA A 411 11.91 -16.46 -3.69
CA ALA A 411 13.12 -15.79 -4.22
C ALA A 411 14.27 -15.82 -3.23
N ALA A 412 13.97 -15.89 -1.93
CA ALA A 412 14.96 -15.95 -0.87
C ALA A 412 15.45 -17.39 -0.58
N GLY A 413 14.69 -18.44 -0.98
CA GLY A 413 15.06 -19.84 -0.81
C GLY A 413 13.86 -20.80 -0.85
N PRO A 414 14.09 -22.09 -0.60
CA PRO A 414 13.04 -23.09 -0.56
C PRO A 414 12.03 -22.82 0.57
N VAL A 415 10.72 -22.96 0.24
CA VAL A 415 9.62 -22.83 1.19
C VAL A 415 9.30 -24.18 1.81
N ALA A 416 9.29 -24.26 3.15
CA ALA A 416 8.89 -25.46 3.91
C ALA A 416 7.37 -25.59 4.04
N GLY A 417 6.66 -24.44 4.13
CA GLY A 417 5.21 -24.42 4.28
C GLY A 417 4.64 -23.04 4.52
N PHE A 418 3.31 -22.98 4.63
CA PHE A 418 2.60 -21.76 5.03
C PHE A 418 1.37 -22.08 5.87
N GLU A 419 0.91 -21.09 6.61
CA GLU A 419 -0.35 -21.04 7.33
C GLU A 419 -1.05 -19.72 7.05
N ALA A 420 -2.38 -19.72 6.90
CA ALA A 420 -3.13 -18.52 6.56
C ALA A 420 -4.55 -18.51 7.09
N VAL A 421 -5.05 -17.34 7.44
CA VAL A 421 -6.48 -17.05 7.61
C VAL A 421 -6.98 -16.45 6.30
N LEU A 422 -7.92 -17.14 5.63
CA LEU A 422 -8.29 -16.90 4.24
C LEU A 422 -9.76 -16.53 4.02
N ASN A 423 -10.61 -16.69 5.06
CA ASN A 423 -12.04 -16.49 4.92
C ASN A 423 -12.57 -15.51 5.97
N GLY A 424 -12.99 -14.31 5.53
CA GLY A 424 -13.49 -13.25 6.40
C GLY A 424 -14.83 -13.59 7.07
N THR A 425 -15.74 -14.28 6.36
CA THR A 425 -17.05 -14.70 6.87
C THR A 425 -16.89 -15.61 8.09
N VAL A 426 -16.11 -16.69 7.92
CA VAL A 426 -15.88 -17.65 9.00
C VAL A 426 -15.11 -17.02 10.14
N ASN A 427 -14.09 -16.19 9.86
CA ASN A 427 -13.33 -15.49 10.90
C ASN A 427 -14.23 -14.57 11.74
N PHE A 428 -15.11 -13.79 11.10
CA PHE A 428 -16.10 -12.94 11.78
C PHE A 428 -17.06 -13.78 12.66
N MET A 429 -17.60 -14.88 12.11
CA MET A 429 -18.49 -15.75 12.86
C MET A 429 -17.81 -16.38 14.08
N LEU A 430 -16.56 -16.85 13.94
CA LEU A 430 -15.77 -17.41 15.04
C LEU A 430 -15.52 -16.38 16.15
N GLU A 431 -15.32 -15.11 15.79
CA GLU A 431 -15.17 -14.02 16.75
C GLU A 431 -16.49 -13.78 17.53
N ARG A 432 -17.65 -13.79 16.85
CA ARG A 432 -18.98 -13.66 17.47
C ARG A 432 -19.31 -14.85 18.38
N LEU A 433 -19.06 -16.08 17.91
CA LEU A 433 -19.24 -17.29 18.69
C LEU A 433 -18.35 -17.32 19.94
N GLY A 434 -17.11 -16.87 19.81
CA GLY A 434 -16.17 -16.72 20.94
C GLY A 434 -16.60 -15.65 21.95
N ALA A 435 -17.38 -14.64 21.53
CA ALA A 435 -18.02 -13.65 22.40
C ALA A 435 -19.34 -14.13 23.02
N GLY A 436 -19.79 -15.37 22.73
CA GLY A 436 -20.98 -15.99 23.31
C GLY A 436 -22.27 -15.86 22.50
N ALA A 437 -22.20 -15.36 21.25
CA ALA A 437 -23.35 -15.38 20.35
C ALA A 437 -23.69 -16.82 19.96
N ASP A 438 -24.95 -17.10 19.63
CA ASP A 438 -25.30 -18.36 19.00
C ASP A 438 -24.98 -18.35 17.48
N PHE A 439 -25.07 -19.53 16.84
CA PHE A 439 -24.70 -19.65 15.43
C PHE A 439 -25.62 -18.86 14.49
N ALA A 440 -26.93 -18.82 14.79
CA ALA A 440 -27.91 -18.13 13.95
C ALA A 440 -27.73 -16.61 14.05
N ASP A 441 -27.45 -16.09 15.24
CA ASP A 441 -27.18 -14.67 15.46
C ASP A 441 -25.84 -14.27 14.82
N ALA A 442 -24.77 -15.08 14.99
CA ALA A 442 -23.50 -14.82 14.38
C ALA A 442 -23.59 -14.77 12.83
N LEU A 443 -24.39 -15.65 12.21
CA LEU A 443 -24.63 -15.65 10.77
C LEU A 443 -25.49 -14.45 10.33
N ALA A 444 -26.51 -14.08 11.10
CA ALA A 444 -27.33 -12.90 10.83
C ALA A 444 -26.51 -11.62 10.91
N ASP A 445 -25.63 -11.50 11.91
CA ASP A 445 -24.69 -10.39 12.05
C ASP A 445 -23.70 -10.33 10.87
N ALA A 446 -23.17 -11.50 10.42
CA ALA A 446 -22.29 -11.57 9.26
C ALA A 446 -22.97 -11.09 7.97
N ARG A 447 -24.25 -11.46 7.76
CA ARG A 447 -25.07 -10.97 6.63
C ARG A 447 -25.33 -9.47 6.72
N ALA A 448 -25.72 -8.98 7.91
CA ALA A 448 -25.98 -7.56 8.15
C ALA A 448 -24.73 -6.70 7.94
N ALA A 449 -23.55 -7.22 8.27
CA ALA A 449 -22.26 -6.58 8.03
C ALA A 449 -21.76 -6.74 6.58
N GLY A 450 -22.44 -7.50 5.73
CA GLY A 450 -22.07 -7.73 4.34
C GLY A 450 -20.92 -8.73 4.13
N PHE A 451 -20.61 -9.55 5.15
CA PHE A 451 -19.56 -10.57 5.08
C PHE A 451 -20.07 -11.91 4.55
N ALA A 452 -21.34 -12.27 4.83
CA ALA A 452 -21.95 -13.48 4.35
C ALA A 452 -22.98 -13.19 3.25
N GLU A 453 -22.92 -13.99 2.18
CA GLU A 453 -23.91 -14.01 1.10
C GLU A 453 -25.20 -14.73 1.56
N GLU A 454 -26.22 -14.79 0.70
CA GLU A 454 -27.46 -15.49 0.97
C GLU A 454 -27.22 -17.00 1.20
N ASP A 455 -26.35 -17.61 0.36
CA ASP A 455 -25.83 -18.95 0.56
C ASP A 455 -24.35 -18.95 0.98
N PRO A 456 -24.05 -19.02 2.28
CA PRO A 456 -22.70 -19.02 2.81
C PRO A 456 -22.06 -20.42 2.87
N SER A 457 -22.65 -21.45 2.26
CA SER A 457 -22.21 -22.85 2.41
C SER A 457 -20.76 -23.06 1.99
N SER A 458 -20.30 -22.39 0.93
CA SER A 458 -18.90 -22.48 0.48
C SER A 458 -17.91 -21.98 1.52
N ASP A 459 -18.28 -20.93 2.26
CA ASP A 459 -17.47 -20.38 3.34
C ASP A 459 -17.49 -21.31 4.54
N LEU A 460 -18.69 -21.69 5.00
CA LEU A 460 -18.89 -22.48 6.21
C LEU A 460 -18.30 -23.89 6.12
N GLU A 461 -18.36 -24.50 4.94
CA GLU A 461 -17.76 -25.82 4.67
C GLU A 461 -16.24 -25.76 4.36
N GLY A 462 -15.65 -24.58 4.35
CA GLY A 462 -14.22 -24.38 4.12
C GLY A 462 -13.77 -24.48 2.65
N ARG A 463 -14.70 -24.68 1.69
CA ARG A 463 -14.36 -24.83 0.26
C ARG A 463 -13.72 -23.55 -0.33
N ASP A 464 -14.18 -22.36 0.09
CA ASP A 464 -13.55 -21.09 -0.30
C ASP A 464 -12.09 -21.02 0.16
N ALA A 465 -11.84 -21.37 1.42
CA ALA A 465 -10.49 -21.38 1.98
C ALA A 465 -9.60 -22.45 1.30
N ALA A 466 -10.14 -23.66 1.03
CA ALA A 466 -9.40 -24.73 0.33
C ALA A 466 -8.97 -24.31 -1.07
N ALA A 467 -9.86 -23.65 -1.84
CA ALA A 467 -9.51 -23.13 -3.17
C ALA A 467 -8.34 -22.11 -3.10
N LYS A 468 -8.33 -21.25 -2.09
CA LYS A 468 -7.23 -20.31 -1.86
C LYS A 468 -5.94 -21.00 -1.41
N VAL A 469 -6.03 -22.03 -0.52
CA VAL A 469 -4.87 -22.85 -0.13
C VAL A 469 -4.22 -23.50 -1.34
N ARG A 470 -5.01 -24.01 -2.30
CA ARG A 470 -4.48 -24.62 -3.53
C ARG A 470 -3.72 -23.61 -4.40
N LEU A 471 -4.23 -22.38 -4.53
CA LEU A 471 -3.52 -21.32 -5.26
C LEU A 471 -2.23 -20.88 -4.55
N LEU A 472 -2.27 -20.75 -3.22
CA LEU A 472 -1.07 -20.46 -2.43
C LEU A 472 -0.05 -21.61 -2.50
N ALA A 473 -0.51 -22.87 -2.53
CA ALA A 473 0.37 -24.03 -2.69
C ALA A 473 1.04 -24.03 -4.08
N PHE A 474 0.31 -23.66 -5.15
CA PHE A 474 0.89 -23.49 -6.46
C PHE A 474 2.00 -22.40 -6.45
N GLU A 475 1.75 -21.26 -5.84
CA GLU A 475 2.77 -20.21 -5.71
C GLU A 475 3.97 -20.65 -4.85
N ALA A 476 3.72 -21.39 -3.76
CA ALA A 476 4.77 -21.83 -2.86
C ALA A 476 5.64 -22.95 -3.45
N PHE A 477 5.04 -23.90 -4.15
CA PHE A 477 5.67 -25.17 -4.51
C PHE A 477 5.71 -25.48 -6.01
N GLY A 478 5.00 -24.68 -6.84
CA GLY A 478 4.81 -24.98 -8.28
C GLY A 478 3.83 -26.13 -8.54
N GLU A 479 3.16 -26.63 -7.51
CA GLU A 479 2.23 -27.76 -7.57
C GLU A 479 0.94 -27.43 -6.83
N THR A 480 -0.18 -27.96 -7.31
CA THR A 480 -1.50 -27.77 -6.71
C THR A 480 -1.98 -29.09 -6.10
N PRO A 481 -2.35 -29.15 -4.81
CA PRO A 481 -3.03 -30.31 -4.26
C PRO A 481 -4.32 -30.61 -5.03
N ALA A 482 -4.71 -31.86 -5.20
CA ALA A 482 -5.99 -32.24 -5.80
C ALA A 482 -7.16 -31.64 -4.96
N ASP A 483 -8.33 -31.44 -5.61
CA ASP A 483 -9.48 -30.83 -4.92
C ASP A 483 -9.94 -31.61 -3.69
N ASP A 484 -9.96 -32.95 -3.81
CA ASP A 484 -10.33 -33.90 -2.75
C ASP A 484 -9.21 -34.17 -1.75
N ALA A 485 -7.99 -33.66 -1.97
CA ALA A 485 -6.83 -33.85 -1.10
C ALA A 485 -6.69 -32.73 -0.04
N VAL A 486 -7.63 -31.80 0.06
CA VAL A 486 -7.62 -30.74 1.07
C VAL A 486 -8.81 -30.95 2.04
N PRO A 487 -8.61 -31.70 3.14
CA PRO A 487 -9.65 -31.87 4.14
C PRO A 487 -10.03 -30.53 4.77
N CYS A 488 -11.32 -30.33 5.01
CA CYS A 488 -11.88 -29.10 5.55
C CYS A 488 -12.74 -29.37 6.78
N ASP A 489 -12.46 -28.64 7.87
CA ASP A 489 -13.38 -28.56 9.00
C ASP A 489 -14.52 -27.59 8.69
N ALA A 490 -15.76 -28.08 8.73
CA ALA A 490 -16.93 -27.25 8.55
C ALA A 490 -17.31 -26.51 9.84
N LEU A 491 -17.61 -25.22 9.74
CA LEU A 491 -18.20 -24.44 10.83
C LEU A 491 -19.71 -24.70 10.85
N SER A 492 -20.19 -25.47 11.81
CA SER A 492 -21.60 -25.86 11.94
C SER A 492 -22.26 -25.29 13.19
N ALA A 493 -23.60 -25.36 13.25
CA ALA A 493 -24.36 -24.93 14.41
C ALA A 493 -24.05 -25.72 15.71
N ALA A 494 -23.41 -26.88 15.59
CA ALA A 494 -22.92 -27.65 16.74
C ALA A 494 -21.56 -27.19 17.28
N PHE A 495 -20.82 -26.36 16.55
CA PHE A 495 -19.52 -25.90 16.96
C PHE A 495 -19.60 -24.97 18.19
N ARG A 496 -18.78 -25.22 19.19
CA ARG A 496 -18.66 -24.41 20.40
C ARG A 496 -17.20 -24.13 20.69
N PRO A 497 -16.72 -22.90 20.50
CA PRO A 497 -15.33 -22.56 20.79
C PRO A 497 -15.06 -22.61 22.30
N SER A 498 -13.96 -23.24 22.68
CA SER A 498 -13.45 -23.26 24.07
C SER A 498 -12.40 -22.16 24.35
N GLY A 499 -12.14 -21.30 23.38
CA GLY A 499 -11.15 -20.22 23.43
C GLY A 499 -11.10 -19.49 22.09
N PRO A 500 -10.07 -18.65 21.86
CA PRO A 500 -9.85 -18.04 20.56
C PRO A 500 -9.62 -19.10 19.47
N VAL A 501 -10.44 -19.08 18.43
CA VAL A 501 -10.37 -20.03 17.30
C VAL A 501 -10.26 -19.25 15.99
N ARG A 502 -9.51 -19.78 15.05
CA ARG A 502 -9.44 -19.30 13.67
C ARG A 502 -9.57 -20.46 12.69
N GLN A 503 -10.13 -20.19 11.52
CA GLN A 503 -10.03 -21.13 10.41
C GLN A 503 -8.65 -20.93 9.76
N ILE A 504 -7.81 -21.95 9.83
CA ILE A 504 -6.44 -21.95 9.31
C ILE A 504 -6.37 -22.85 8.08
N GLY A 505 -6.03 -22.25 6.93
CA GLY A 505 -5.59 -22.97 5.76
C GLY A 505 -4.07 -23.18 5.84
N ALA A 506 -3.60 -24.38 5.67
CA ALA A 506 -2.18 -24.71 5.75
C ALA A 506 -1.75 -25.60 4.59
N CYS A 507 -0.48 -25.48 4.18
CA CYS A 507 0.15 -26.45 3.29
C CYS A 507 1.64 -26.57 3.61
N ARG A 508 2.14 -27.82 3.66
CA ARG A 508 3.56 -28.14 3.89
C ARG A 508 4.01 -29.23 2.95
N ARG A 509 5.27 -29.20 2.55
CA ARG A 509 5.87 -30.31 1.82
C ARG A 509 6.47 -31.31 2.81
N ARG A 510 5.93 -32.55 2.85
CA ARG A 510 6.43 -33.64 3.69
C ARG A 510 6.76 -34.83 2.82
N ASN A 511 8.01 -35.29 2.87
CA ASN A 511 8.47 -36.45 2.08
C ASN A 511 8.15 -36.36 0.58
N GLY A 512 8.22 -35.15 0.01
CA GLY A 512 7.91 -34.90 -1.40
C GLY A 512 6.41 -34.77 -1.74
N VAL A 513 5.51 -34.94 -0.77
CA VAL A 513 4.06 -34.82 -0.97
C VAL A 513 3.56 -33.52 -0.31
N LEU A 514 2.60 -32.85 -0.95
CA LEU A 514 1.92 -31.69 -0.36
C LEU A 514 0.86 -32.19 0.64
N ASP A 515 1.02 -31.79 1.90
CA ASP A 515 0.06 -31.99 2.99
C ASP A 515 -0.67 -30.66 3.21
N ALA A 516 -1.94 -30.59 2.80
CA ALA A 516 -2.76 -29.38 2.85
C ALA A 516 -4.04 -29.62 3.63
N SER A 517 -4.52 -28.61 4.36
CA SER A 517 -5.75 -28.69 5.15
C SER A 517 -6.36 -27.32 5.39
N VAL A 518 -7.66 -27.32 5.74
CA VAL A 518 -8.38 -26.18 6.32
C VAL A 518 -9.00 -26.66 7.64
N SER A 519 -8.52 -26.14 8.76
CA SER A 519 -8.93 -26.59 10.10
C SER A 519 -9.46 -25.44 10.96
N LEU A 520 -10.34 -25.76 11.92
CA LEU A 520 -10.77 -24.86 12.99
C LEU A 520 -9.80 -25.04 14.19
N ASP A 521 -8.76 -24.20 14.25
CA ASP A 521 -7.72 -24.33 15.27
C ASP A 521 -8.05 -23.53 16.53
N ALA A 522 -8.27 -24.28 17.63
CA ALA A 522 -8.50 -23.77 18.98
C ALA A 522 -7.23 -23.68 19.84
N GLY A 523 -6.11 -24.28 19.37
CA GLY A 523 -4.81 -24.27 20.04
C GLY A 523 -3.86 -23.18 19.58
N LEU A 524 -4.39 -22.21 18.83
CA LEU A 524 -3.60 -21.17 18.18
C LEU A 524 -2.87 -20.28 19.20
N SER A 525 -1.55 -20.17 19.07
CA SER A 525 -0.72 -19.31 19.91
C SER A 525 -0.06 -18.16 19.13
N ASP A 526 -0.16 -18.16 17.80
CA ASP A 526 0.48 -17.15 16.96
C ASP A 526 -0.19 -15.77 17.10
N PRO A 527 0.53 -14.72 17.56
CA PRO A 527 -0.01 -13.39 17.72
C PRO A 527 -0.54 -12.77 16.42
N LEU A 528 0.03 -13.14 15.25
CA LEU A 528 -0.43 -12.65 13.96
C LEU A 528 -1.90 -13.03 13.73
N PHE A 529 -2.25 -14.31 13.90
CA PHE A 529 -3.60 -14.81 13.66
C PHE A 529 -4.56 -14.46 14.79
N LEU A 530 -4.10 -14.48 16.05
CA LEU A 530 -4.92 -14.08 17.21
C LEU A 530 -5.29 -12.59 17.17
N GLY A 531 -4.44 -11.76 16.61
CA GLY A 531 -4.65 -10.32 16.47
C GLY A 531 -5.63 -9.91 15.37
N LEU A 532 -6.06 -10.84 14.49
CA LEU A 532 -6.99 -10.53 13.41
C LEU A 532 -8.37 -10.20 13.95
N ARG A 533 -9.06 -9.25 13.29
CA ARG A 533 -10.43 -8.82 13.59
C ARG A 533 -11.24 -8.72 12.31
N GLY A 534 -12.53 -9.09 12.39
CA GLY A 534 -13.48 -8.98 11.30
C GLY A 534 -13.04 -9.76 10.05
N GLU A 535 -13.04 -9.09 8.90
CA GLU A 535 -12.75 -9.65 7.57
C GLU A 535 -11.25 -9.74 7.24
N ARG A 536 -10.34 -9.51 8.22
CA ARG A 536 -8.90 -9.48 7.97
C ARG A 536 -8.35 -10.88 7.75
N ASN A 537 -7.54 -10.99 6.72
CA ASN A 537 -6.77 -12.18 6.38
C ASN A 537 -5.30 -11.97 6.74
N ALA A 538 -4.58 -13.07 6.94
CA ALA A 538 -3.13 -13.06 7.13
C ALA A 538 -2.51 -14.34 6.58
N LEU A 539 -1.24 -14.25 6.23
CA LEU A 539 -0.40 -15.35 5.77
C LEU A 539 0.92 -15.34 6.55
N ARG A 540 1.38 -16.53 6.91
CA ARG A 540 2.74 -16.79 7.40
C ARG A 540 3.39 -17.85 6.54
N VAL A 541 4.58 -17.58 6.06
CA VAL A 541 5.38 -18.49 5.22
C VAL A 541 6.64 -18.85 5.96
N TYR A 542 6.99 -20.13 5.95
CA TYR A 542 8.16 -20.69 6.60
C TYR A 542 9.16 -21.15 5.54
N GLY A 543 10.38 -20.64 5.59
CA GLY A 543 11.51 -21.14 4.78
C GLY A 543 12.14 -22.38 5.42
N GLU A 544 12.77 -23.23 4.61
CA GLU A 544 13.53 -24.37 5.11
C GLU A 544 14.74 -23.95 5.96
N ASP A 545 15.24 -22.73 5.78
CA ASP A 545 16.34 -22.14 6.55
C ASP A 545 15.88 -21.48 7.87
N GLY A 546 14.59 -21.59 8.21
CA GLY A 546 14.00 -21.04 9.42
C GLY A 546 13.58 -19.57 9.31
N ARG A 547 13.81 -18.90 8.18
CA ARG A 547 13.26 -17.55 7.95
C ARG A 547 11.74 -17.60 7.87
N VAL A 548 11.10 -16.51 8.29
CA VAL A 548 9.64 -16.37 8.30
C VAL A 548 9.24 -15.08 7.65
N TRP A 549 8.26 -15.15 6.74
CA TRP A 549 7.61 -14.00 6.12
C TRP A 549 6.16 -13.95 6.55
N SER A 550 5.61 -12.77 6.65
CA SER A 550 4.19 -12.62 6.97
C SER A 550 3.59 -11.39 6.32
N CYS A 551 2.30 -11.47 6.01
CA CYS A 551 1.50 -10.34 5.62
C CYS A 551 0.11 -10.42 6.22
N LYS A 552 -0.59 -9.28 6.25
CA LYS A 552 -1.99 -9.17 6.65
C LYS A 552 -2.68 -8.05 5.86
N GLY A 553 -4.01 -8.11 5.78
CA GLY A 553 -4.81 -7.09 5.11
C GLY A 553 -6.28 -7.48 5.10
N ARG A 554 -7.15 -6.67 4.48
CA ARG A 554 -8.55 -7.05 4.29
C ARG A 554 -8.68 -8.11 3.21
N GLY A 555 -9.33 -9.22 3.55
CA GLY A 555 -9.46 -10.39 2.68
C GLY A 555 -10.46 -10.22 1.54
N ALA A 556 -11.33 -9.19 1.61
CA ALA A 556 -12.39 -8.91 0.64
C ALA A 556 -12.79 -7.43 0.70
N GLY A 557 -13.72 -7.05 -0.17
CA GLY A 557 -14.29 -5.71 -0.25
C GLY A 557 -13.90 -4.95 -1.51
N ARG A 558 -14.76 -4.02 -1.94
CA ARG A 558 -14.60 -3.24 -3.17
C ARG A 558 -13.20 -2.63 -3.29
N TRP A 559 -12.81 -1.85 -2.28
CA TRP A 559 -11.58 -1.04 -2.34
C TRP A 559 -10.30 -1.85 -2.18
N PRO A 560 -10.19 -2.79 -1.21
CA PRO A 560 -9.00 -3.62 -1.08
C PRO A 560 -8.74 -4.48 -2.33
N THR A 561 -9.79 -5.10 -2.88
CA THR A 561 -9.66 -5.92 -4.10
C THR A 561 -9.32 -5.07 -5.32
N THR A 562 -9.97 -3.91 -5.50
CA THR A 562 -9.64 -2.97 -6.59
C THR A 562 -8.19 -2.50 -6.51
N GLU A 563 -7.70 -2.19 -5.30
CA GLU A 563 -6.32 -1.74 -5.11
C GLU A 563 -5.30 -2.82 -5.44
N SER A 564 -5.57 -4.07 -5.04
CA SER A 564 -4.72 -5.21 -5.38
C SER A 564 -4.64 -5.43 -6.89
N VAL A 565 -5.77 -5.36 -7.61
CA VAL A 565 -5.78 -5.43 -9.09
C VAL A 565 -5.03 -4.24 -9.70
N LEU A 566 -5.24 -3.03 -9.20
CA LEU A 566 -4.53 -1.83 -9.69
C LEU A 566 -3.01 -1.97 -9.52
N ALA A 567 -2.58 -2.56 -8.42
CA ALA A 567 -1.16 -2.82 -8.20
C ALA A 567 -0.62 -3.90 -9.16
N ASP A 568 -1.38 -4.97 -9.45
CA ASP A 568 -1.03 -5.96 -10.48
C ASP A 568 -0.88 -5.29 -11.86
N VAL A 569 -1.84 -4.43 -12.24
CA VAL A 569 -1.80 -3.63 -13.48
C VAL A 569 -0.54 -2.75 -13.53
N ALA A 570 -0.25 -2.04 -12.44
CA ALA A 570 0.92 -1.16 -12.37
C ALA A 570 2.24 -1.93 -12.46
N ASP A 571 2.33 -3.11 -11.85
CA ASP A 571 3.52 -3.96 -11.90
C ASP A 571 3.75 -4.52 -13.32
N ILE A 572 2.71 -4.98 -13.99
CA ILE A 572 2.77 -5.48 -15.36
C ILE A 572 3.20 -4.37 -16.32
N VAL A 573 2.55 -3.20 -16.27
CA VAL A 573 2.88 -2.07 -17.15
C VAL A 573 4.31 -1.57 -16.91
N ARG A 574 4.75 -1.48 -15.66
CA ARG A 574 6.15 -1.13 -15.34
C ARG A 574 7.15 -2.12 -15.92
N ALA A 575 6.87 -3.39 -15.82
CA ALA A 575 7.76 -4.44 -16.32
C ALA A 575 7.86 -4.45 -17.85
N ARG A 576 6.83 -3.99 -18.58
CA ARG A 576 6.89 -3.79 -20.04
C ARG A 576 7.81 -2.64 -20.45
N HIS A 577 7.87 -1.59 -19.62
CA HIS A 577 8.70 -0.40 -19.89
C HIS A 577 10.12 -0.51 -19.32
N ALA A 578 10.43 -1.54 -18.53
CA ALA A 578 11.79 -1.78 -18.08
C ALA A 578 12.67 -2.16 -19.29
N PRO A 579 13.83 -1.51 -19.52
CA PRO A 579 14.73 -1.96 -20.56
C PRO A 579 15.14 -3.41 -20.26
N TYR A 580 15.12 -4.26 -21.28
CA TYR A 580 15.72 -5.59 -21.19
C TYR A 580 17.19 -5.40 -20.76
N VAL A 581 17.53 -5.86 -19.55
CA VAL A 581 18.90 -5.86 -19.02
C VAL A 581 19.62 -7.09 -19.55
#